data_4f603b700527fa22b6acadb31653e1f5
#
_entry.id   4f603b700527fa22b6acadb31653e1f5
#
_cell.length_a   1.000
_cell.length_b   1.000
_cell.length_c   1.000
_cell.angle_alpha   90.00
_cell.angle_beta   90.00
_cell.angle_gamma   90.00
#
_symmetry.space_group_name_H-M   'P 1'
#
loop_
_entity.id
_entity.type
_entity.pdbx_description
1 polymer ?
#
loop_
_entity_poly.entity_id
_entity_poly.type
_entity_poly.pdbx_seq_one_letter_code
_entity_poly.pdbx_strand_id
1 'polypeptide(L)'
;TLVLKQDGTLFTAFDNLRHANIDTMAQVKVFRPDPLTPLNQVYGGIYIDNNDANAPWMNAEYWMDSIRVRYDTGTGLFYPENELVKIDDIESPTAAPVTPAVPAFLYDRSQSGFEDINALYHITRFHDYISSLGYDSLMNLQVVVDTHAQFGADNSVFNRNGGNPTICYGTGGVDDAEDADVIIHEYCHGVSWSANNNGNFSTERSALDEGLADYFATSYSRSINVNRW
;
A
#
# COMPACT_ATOMS: atom_id res chain seq x y z
N THR A 1 -33.26 13.98 10.30
CA THR A 1 -34.11 14.63 11.30
C THR A 1 -34.94 15.72 10.65
N LEU A 2 -36.26 15.70 10.83
CA LEU A 2 -37.15 16.77 10.40
C LEU A 2 -37.45 17.67 11.60
N VAL A 3 -37.32 18.95 11.41
CA VAL A 3 -37.75 19.97 12.39
C VAL A 3 -38.94 20.66 11.80
N LEU A 4 -40.07 20.61 12.53
CA LEU A 4 -41.33 21.23 12.12
C LEU A 4 -41.57 22.48 12.96
N LYS A 5 -42.23 23.48 12.38
CA LYS A 5 -42.79 24.61 13.12
C LYS A 5 -43.99 24.13 13.94
N GLN A 6 -44.47 24.98 14.86
CA GLN A 6 -45.61 24.70 15.73
C GLN A 6 -46.90 24.46 14.95
N ASP A 7 -47.01 24.97 13.75
CA ASP A 7 -48.14 24.78 12.82
C ASP A 7 -48.02 23.51 11.96
N GLY A 8 -46.97 22.68 12.18
CA GLY A 8 -46.72 21.43 11.44
C GLY A 8 -46.03 21.63 10.11
N THR A 9 -45.71 22.87 9.71
CA THR A 9 -44.95 23.11 8.49
C THR A 9 -43.48 22.77 8.67
N LEU A 10 -42.81 22.29 7.61
CA LEU A 10 -41.38 21.97 7.62
C LEU A 10 -40.58 23.25 7.83
N PHE A 11 -39.81 23.30 8.92
CA PHE A 11 -38.88 24.38 9.20
C PHE A 11 -37.55 24.12 8.54
N THR A 12 -37.02 22.89 8.73
CA THR A 12 -35.78 22.45 8.12
C THR A 12 -35.69 20.91 8.14
N ALA A 13 -34.98 20.37 7.18
CA ALA A 13 -34.65 18.97 7.14
C ALA A 13 -33.12 18.86 7.31
N PHE A 14 -32.68 18.10 8.30
CA PHE A 14 -31.28 17.71 8.42
C PHE A 14 -31.16 16.31 7.92
N ASP A 15 -30.28 16.10 6.92
CA ASP A 15 -29.83 14.80 6.59
C ASP A 15 -28.79 14.36 7.67
N ASN A 16 -29.26 13.54 8.57
CA ASN A 16 -28.43 12.92 9.61
C ASN A 16 -27.85 11.59 9.12
N LEU A 17 -27.85 11.32 7.83
CA LEU A 17 -27.04 10.25 7.27
C LEU A 17 -25.58 10.61 7.59
N ARG A 18 -25.08 10.08 8.68
CA ARG A 18 -23.65 10.04 8.93
C ARG A 18 -23.08 9.15 7.84
N HIS A 19 -22.41 9.77 6.89
CA HIS A 19 -21.53 9.02 6.01
C HIS A 19 -20.52 8.34 6.93
N ALA A 20 -20.64 7.02 7.05
CA ALA A 20 -19.75 6.23 7.87
C ALA A 20 -18.70 5.61 6.96
N ASN A 21 -17.44 5.77 7.34
CA ASN A 21 -16.38 4.91 6.84
C ASN A 21 -16.50 3.55 7.53
N ILE A 22 -16.57 2.51 6.79
CA ILE A 22 -16.70 1.12 7.29
C ILE A 22 -15.53 0.32 6.74
N ASP A 23 -14.78 -0.30 7.64
CA ASP A 23 -13.77 -1.28 7.23
C ASP A 23 -14.47 -2.54 6.74
N THR A 24 -14.09 -2.99 5.57
CA THR A 24 -14.64 -4.17 4.92
C THR A 24 -13.56 -4.95 4.20
N MET A 25 -13.84 -6.20 3.87
CA MET A 25 -12.93 -7.03 3.09
C MET A 25 -13.20 -6.84 1.60
N ALA A 26 -12.15 -6.60 0.82
CA ALA A 26 -12.20 -6.57 -0.63
C ALA A 26 -11.29 -7.64 -1.22
N GLN A 27 -11.68 -8.19 -2.37
CA GLN A 27 -10.82 -9.08 -3.14
C GLN A 27 -9.70 -8.26 -3.80
N VAL A 28 -8.50 -8.81 -3.79
CA VAL A 28 -7.32 -8.18 -4.37
C VAL A 28 -6.56 -9.16 -5.25
N LYS A 29 -5.85 -8.60 -6.23
CA LYS A 29 -4.93 -9.32 -7.09
C LYS A 29 -3.56 -8.65 -6.95
N VAL A 30 -2.55 -9.40 -6.51
CA VAL A 30 -1.22 -8.90 -6.13
C VAL A 30 -0.12 -9.81 -6.63
N PHE A 31 1.12 -9.36 -6.66
CA PHE A 31 2.30 -10.22 -6.79
C PHE A 31 2.75 -10.76 -5.42
N ARG A 32 3.53 -11.89 -5.41
CA ARG A 32 4.05 -12.48 -4.17
C ARG A 32 5.39 -13.20 -4.40
N PRO A 33 6.54 -12.58 -4.13
CA PRO A 33 6.73 -11.14 -3.80
C PRO A 33 6.67 -10.23 -5.03
N ASP A 34 7.14 -10.71 -6.16
CA ASP A 34 7.24 -10.12 -7.49
C ASP A 34 6.89 -11.19 -8.55
N PRO A 35 6.75 -10.86 -9.84
CA PRO A 35 6.36 -11.86 -10.84
C PRO A 35 7.52 -12.78 -11.30
N LEU A 36 8.79 -12.47 -10.98
CA LEU A 36 9.97 -13.22 -11.46
C LEU A 36 10.45 -14.25 -10.45
N THR A 37 10.41 -13.94 -9.18
CA THR A 37 10.87 -14.80 -8.09
C THR A 37 10.18 -16.17 -8.05
N PRO A 38 8.84 -16.29 -8.20
CA PRO A 38 8.20 -17.60 -8.29
C PRO A 38 8.67 -18.44 -9.48
N LEU A 39 9.01 -17.79 -10.59
CA LEU A 39 9.48 -18.42 -11.81
C LEU A 39 10.98 -18.77 -11.79
N ASN A 40 11.74 -18.30 -10.79
CA ASN A 40 13.20 -18.37 -10.76
C ASN A 40 13.86 -17.71 -11.99
N GLN A 41 13.31 -16.61 -12.40
CA GLN A 41 13.80 -15.83 -13.51
C GLN A 41 14.48 -14.55 -13.02
N VAL A 42 15.26 -13.96 -13.91
CA VAL A 42 15.88 -12.66 -13.71
C VAL A 42 15.42 -11.71 -14.78
N TYR A 43 15.47 -10.42 -14.50
CA TYR A 43 15.15 -9.38 -15.45
C TYR A 43 15.98 -9.52 -16.74
N GLY A 44 15.31 -9.42 -17.88
CA GLY A 44 15.92 -9.48 -19.21
C GLY A 44 15.20 -10.42 -20.18
N GLY A 45 15.50 -10.34 -21.44
CA GLY A 45 14.86 -11.14 -22.47
C GLY A 45 13.38 -10.81 -22.64
N ILE A 46 12.49 -11.79 -22.35
CA ILE A 46 11.03 -11.57 -22.32
C ILE A 46 10.53 -11.06 -20.97
N TYR A 47 11.38 -11.07 -19.94
CA TYR A 47 11.10 -10.63 -18.57
C TYR A 47 11.61 -9.20 -18.39
N ILE A 48 10.97 -8.26 -19.03
CA ILE A 48 11.28 -6.84 -18.99
C ILE A 48 10.03 -6.08 -18.62
N ASP A 49 10.19 -4.86 -18.14
CA ASP A 49 9.09 -3.99 -17.78
C ASP A 49 8.12 -3.78 -18.94
N ASN A 50 8.60 -3.45 -20.13
CA ASN A 50 7.81 -3.22 -21.34
C ASN A 50 6.75 -2.13 -21.15
N ASN A 51 7.08 -1.08 -20.37
CA ASN A 51 6.19 0.05 -20.07
C ASN A 51 4.86 -0.42 -19.48
N ASP A 52 4.94 -1.16 -18.39
CA ASP A 52 3.86 -1.72 -17.56
C ASP A 52 2.89 -2.65 -18.30
N ALA A 53 3.25 -3.08 -19.50
CA ALA A 53 2.39 -3.97 -20.25
C ALA A 53 2.28 -5.35 -19.57
N ASN A 54 1.05 -5.76 -19.28
CA ASN A 54 0.80 -7.10 -18.77
C ASN A 54 1.14 -8.16 -19.83
N ALA A 55 2.12 -9.02 -19.52
CA ALA A 55 2.52 -10.11 -20.39
C ALA A 55 1.77 -11.41 -20.07
N PRO A 56 1.49 -12.29 -21.07
CA PRO A 56 0.74 -13.53 -20.81
C PRO A 56 1.33 -14.44 -19.75
N TRP A 57 2.65 -14.46 -19.58
CA TRP A 57 3.34 -15.27 -18.56
C TRP A 57 3.07 -14.77 -17.14
N MET A 58 2.79 -13.48 -16.96
CA MET A 58 2.46 -12.90 -15.65
C MET A 58 1.10 -13.35 -15.11
N ASN A 59 0.17 -13.77 -15.99
CA ASN A 59 -1.18 -14.12 -15.57
C ASN A 59 -1.24 -15.27 -14.55
N ALA A 60 -0.22 -16.14 -14.52
CA ALA A 60 -0.12 -17.23 -13.57
C ALA A 60 0.54 -16.81 -12.24
N GLU A 61 1.19 -15.64 -12.22
CA GLU A 61 1.96 -15.15 -11.07
C GLU A 61 1.14 -14.23 -10.15
N TYR A 62 -0.04 -13.81 -10.60
CA TYR A 62 -0.95 -13.06 -9.75
C TYR A 62 -1.56 -13.95 -8.66
N TRP A 63 -1.49 -13.47 -7.44
CA TRP A 63 -2.13 -14.08 -6.30
C TRP A 63 -3.44 -13.40 -5.96
N MET A 64 -4.48 -14.20 -5.71
CA MET A 64 -5.80 -13.73 -5.29
C MET A 64 -5.95 -13.88 -3.79
N ASP A 65 -6.28 -12.78 -3.12
CA ASP A 65 -6.51 -12.76 -1.66
C ASP A 65 -7.60 -11.72 -1.32
N SER A 66 -7.76 -11.44 -0.04
CA SER A 66 -8.65 -10.40 0.47
C SER A 66 -7.94 -9.56 1.50
N ILE A 67 -8.18 -8.25 1.49
CA ILE A 67 -7.58 -7.29 2.43
C ILE A 67 -8.63 -6.33 2.97
N ARG A 68 -8.37 -5.74 4.14
CA ARG A 68 -9.21 -4.67 4.71
C ARG A 68 -9.08 -3.42 3.87
N VAL A 69 -10.22 -2.82 3.52
CA VAL A 69 -10.31 -1.55 2.80
C VAL A 69 -11.43 -0.70 3.39
N ARG A 70 -11.38 0.60 3.16
CA ARG A 70 -12.42 1.54 3.58
C ARG A 70 -13.56 1.57 2.55
N TYR A 71 -14.79 1.39 3.02
CA TYR A 71 -16.01 1.69 2.27
C TYR A 71 -16.65 2.98 2.78
N ASP A 72 -16.91 3.89 1.88
CA ASP A 72 -17.61 5.13 2.18
C ASP A 72 -19.10 5.02 1.80
N THR A 73 -19.97 5.00 2.80
CA THR A 73 -21.42 4.85 2.60
C THR A 73 -22.05 6.06 1.92
N GLY A 74 -21.37 7.21 1.88
CA GLY A 74 -21.85 8.42 1.23
C GLY A 74 -21.63 8.42 -0.27
N THR A 75 -20.47 7.96 -0.70
CA THR A 75 -20.12 7.85 -2.12
C THR A 75 -20.49 6.49 -2.70
N GLY A 76 -20.60 5.45 -1.87
CA GLY A 76 -20.80 4.07 -2.30
C GLY A 76 -19.54 3.45 -2.92
N LEU A 77 -18.37 4.02 -2.63
CA LEU A 77 -17.09 3.58 -3.21
C LEU A 77 -16.19 2.92 -2.18
N PHE A 78 -15.35 2.03 -2.66
CA PHE A 78 -14.27 1.40 -1.89
C PHE A 78 -12.97 2.12 -2.18
N TYR A 79 -12.20 2.41 -1.13
CA TYR A 79 -10.94 3.14 -1.20
C TYR A 79 -9.79 2.22 -0.83
N PRO A 80 -8.63 2.31 -1.49
CA PRO A 80 -7.42 1.58 -1.12
C PRO A 80 -6.80 2.19 0.15
N GLU A 81 -7.53 2.05 1.26
CA GLU A 81 -7.24 2.64 2.55
C GLU A 81 -7.73 1.73 3.68
N ASN A 82 -6.98 1.64 4.76
CA ASN A 82 -7.39 1.04 6.02
C ASN A 82 -6.75 1.80 7.20
N GLU A 83 -6.82 1.26 8.41
CA GLU A 83 -6.26 1.90 9.60
C GLU A 83 -4.73 2.08 9.57
N LEU A 84 -4.03 1.33 8.73
CA LEU A 84 -2.56 1.31 8.63
C LEU A 84 -2.03 2.07 7.43
N VAL A 85 -2.76 2.05 6.33
CA VAL A 85 -2.30 2.56 5.03
C VAL A 85 -3.40 3.39 4.38
N LYS A 86 -3.03 4.52 3.82
CA LYS A 86 -3.86 5.32 2.91
C LYS A 86 -3.09 5.54 1.62
N ILE A 87 -3.60 5.06 0.50
CA ILE A 87 -3.06 5.43 -0.80
C ILE A 87 -3.57 6.84 -1.16
N ASP A 88 -2.65 7.70 -1.58
CA ASP A 88 -2.94 9.09 -1.96
C ASP A 88 -1.94 9.58 -3.01
N ASP A 89 -2.32 10.54 -3.82
CA ASP A 89 -1.47 11.22 -4.79
C ASP A 89 -0.75 12.39 -4.09
N ILE A 90 0.53 12.25 -3.79
CA ILE A 90 1.32 13.20 -3.00
C ILE A 90 2.19 14.07 -3.91
N GLU A 91 2.83 13.45 -4.89
CA GLU A 91 3.76 14.11 -5.78
C GLU A 91 3.68 13.59 -7.23
N SER A 92 4.42 14.21 -8.13
CA SER A 92 4.42 13.83 -9.56
C SER A 92 5.15 12.50 -9.81
N PRO A 93 4.68 11.70 -10.80
CA PRO A 93 3.54 11.94 -11.68
C PRO A 93 2.19 11.77 -10.98
N THR A 94 1.21 12.61 -11.32
CA THR A 94 -0.11 12.57 -10.68
C THR A 94 -0.91 11.36 -11.13
N ALA A 95 -1.27 10.51 -10.17
CA ALA A 95 -2.11 9.33 -10.36
C ALA A 95 -3.09 9.17 -9.19
N ALA A 96 -4.33 9.59 -9.39
CA ALA A 96 -5.34 9.48 -8.33
C ALA A 96 -5.65 8.02 -8.02
N PRO A 97 -5.77 7.63 -6.73
CA PRO A 97 -6.09 6.27 -6.32
C PRO A 97 -7.40 5.77 -6.91
N VAL A 98 -7.44 4.50 -7.34
CA VAL A 98 -8.62 3.91 -7.95
C VAL A 98 -9.65 3.53 -6.88
N THR A 99 -10.90 3.97 -7.07
CA THR A 99 -12.00 3.77 -6.11
C THR A 99 -13.18 3.04 -6.76
N PRO A 100 -13.21 1.70 -6.77
CA PRO A 100 -14.27 0.92 -7.39
C PRO A 100 -15.59 0.98 -6.58
N ALA A 101 -16.71 0.72 -7.28
CA ALA A 101 -18.04 0.60 -6.64
C ALA A 101 -18.34 -0.82 -6.10
N VAL A 102 -17.43 -1.75 -6.28
CA VAL A 102 -17.53 -3.13 -5.76
C VAL A 102 -16.27 -3.46 -4.96
N PRO A 103 -16.34 -4.35 -3.94
CA PRO A 103 -15.19 -4.68 -3.10
C PRO A 103 -14.21 -5.61 -3.82
N ALA A 104 -13.69 -5.16 -4.94
CA ALA A 104 -12.80 -5.93 -5.80
C ALA A 104 -11.80 -5.03 -6.53
N PHE A 105 -10.53 -5.17 -6.17
CA PHE A 105 -9.37 -4.49 -6.78
C PHE A 105 -8.58 -5.55 -7.57
N LEU A 106 -9.12 -5.92 -8.73
CA LEU A 106 -8.60 -7.04 -9.54
C LEU A 106 -7.86 -6.52 -10.79
N TYR A 107 -6.98 -5.56 -10.56
CA TYR A 107 -6.17 -4.94 -11.60
C TYR A 107 -4.98 -5.82 -11.98
N ASP A 108 -4.49 -5.71 -13.19
CA ASP A 108 -3.16 -6.19 -13.57
C ASP A 108 -2.19 -5.00 -13.67
N ARG A 109 -0.91 -5.29 -13.79
CA ARG A 109 0.14 -4.26 -13.77
C ARG A 109 0.03 -3.17 -14.84
N SER A 110 -0.76 -3.35 -15.87
CA SER A 110 -1.02 -2.32 -16.87
C SER A 110 -2.09 -1.29 -16.45
N GLN A 111 -2.57 -1.40 -15.23
CA GLN A 111 -3.65 -0.58 -14.68
C GLN A 111 -3.19 0.08 -13.39
N SER A 112 -3.20 1.38 -13.31
CA SER A 112 -2.67 2.18 -12.18
C SER A 112 -3.20 1.82 -10.79
N GLY A 113 -4.29 1.08 -10.69
CA GLY A 113 -4.77 0.58 -9.39
C GLY A 113 -4.08 -0.69 -8.91
N PHE A 114 -3.18 -1.28 -9.71
CA PHE A 114 -2.45 -2.48 -9.32
C PHE A 114 -1.42 -2.16 -8.23
N GLU A 115 -0.59 -1.16 -8.44
CA GLU A 115 0.44 -0.70 -7.52
C GLU A 115 -0.19 -0.24 -6.20
N ASP A 116 -1.32 0.48 -6.27
CA ASP A 116 -2.08 0.93 -5.11
C ASP A 116 -2.43 -0.24 -4.18
N ILE A 117 -3.01 -1.28 -4.76
CA ILE A 117 -3.48 -2.41 -3.95
C ILE A 117 -2.35 -3.35 -3.56
N ASN A 118 -1.30 -3.46 -4.37
CA ASN A 118 -0.11 -4.24 -4.06
C ASN A 118 0.61 -3.67 -2.84
N ALA A 119 0.84 -2.34 -2.82
CA ALA A 119 1.46 -1.65 -1.68
C ALA A 119 0.58 -1.76 -0.41
N LEU A 120 -0.72 -1.46 -0.50
CA LEU A 120 -1.65 -1.59 0.62
C LEU A 120 -1.66 -3.01 1.18
N TYR A 121 -1.67 -4.02 0.31
CA TYR A 121 -1.69 -5.42 0.72
C TYR A 121 -0.42 -5.79 1.49
N HIS A 122 0.75 -5.55 0.93
CA HIS A 122 2.01 -5.98 1.54
C HIS A 122 2.30 -5.25 2.84
N ILE A 123 2.09 -3.95 2.90
CA ILE A 123 2.27 -3.17 4.15
C ILE A 123 1.33 -3.68 5.24
N THR A 124 0.04 -3.89 4.92
CA THR A 124 -0.93 -4.39 5.90
C THR A 124 -0.56 -5.79 6.39
N ARG A 125 -0.18 -6.71 5.49
CA ARG A 125 0.21 -8.08 5.86
C ARG A 125 1.48 -8.11 6.71
N PHE A 126 2.46 -7.29 6.39
CA PHE A 126 3.69 -7.21 7.17
C PHE A 126 3.45 -6.59 8.55
N HIS A 127 2.63 -5.54 8.64
CA HIS A 127 2.25 -4.96 9.92
C HIS A 127 1.48 -5.98 10.79
N ASP A 128 0.51 -6.71 10.24
CA ASP A 128 -0.20 -7.78 10.94
C ASP A 128 0.79 -8.85 11.47
N TYR A 129 1.84 -9.16 10.69
CA TYR A 129 2.88 -10.10 11.11
C TYR A 129 3.68 -9.57 12.29
N ILE A 130 4.24 -8.35 12.23
CA ILE A 130 5.02 -7.80 13.34
C ILE A 130 4.17 -7.61 14.61
N SER A 131 2.89 -7.26 14.45
CA SER A 131 1.92 -7.18 15.54
C SER A 131 1.68 -8.55 16.19
N SER A 132 1.60 -9.62 15.40
CA SER A 132 1.46 -10.99 15.91
C SER A 132 2.65 -11.46 16.74
N LEU A 133 3.82 -10.83 16.57
CA LEU A 133 5.02 -11.05 17.37
C LEU A 133 5.04 -10.23 18.68
N GLY A 134 4.02 -9.40 18.93
CA GLY A 134 3.90 -8.55 20.11
C GLY A 134 4.47 -7.14 19.92
N TYR A 135 4.74 -6.72 18.68
CA TYR A 135 5.26 -5.38 18.34
C TYR A 135 4.18 -4.47 17.74
N ASP A 136 2.96 -4.57 18.22
CA ASP A 136 1.78 -3.81 17.79
C ASP A 136 1.88 -2.29 18.02
N SER A 137 2.85 -1.85 18.83
CA SER A 137 3.13 -0.42 19.03
C SER A 137 4.01 0.19 17.91
N LEU A 138 4.68 -0.63 17.10
CA LEU A 138 5.52 -0.14 16.00
C LEU A 138 4.66 0.23 14.79
N MET A 139 4.89 1.42 14.23
CA MET A 139 4.13 1.95 13.10
C MET A 139 2.60 1.83 13.26
N ASN A 140 2.09 2.06 14.47
CA ASN A 140 0.66 2.11 14.75
C ASN A 140 0.00 3.44 14.30
N LEU A 141 0.58 4.07 13.31
CA LEU A 141 0.11 5.29 12.64
C LEU A 141 -0.21 4.93 11.19
N GLN A 142 -1.28 5.53 10.66
CA GLN A 142 -1.56 5.37 9.24
C GLN A 142 -0.45 6.02 8.41
N VAL A 143 0.20 5.24 7.54
CA VAL A 143 1.15 5.73 6.56
C VAL A 143 0.40 6.16 5.29
N VAL A 144 0.76 7.32 4.75
CA VAL A 144 0.25 7.78 3.45
C VAL A 144 1.23 7.34 2.37
N VAL A 145 0.73 6.65 1.37
CA VAL A 145 1.54 6.00 0.34
C VAL A 145 1.16 6.55 -1.03
N ASP A 146 2.16 6.98 -1.77
CA ASP A 146 2.06 7.34 -3.18
C ASP A 146 2.82 6.30 -4.00
N THR A 147 2.10 5.57 -4.83
CA THR A 147 2.65 4.48 -5.64
C THR A 147 3.15 4.92 -7.00
N HIS A 148 2.93 6.19 -7.36
CA HIS A 148 3.34 6.78 -8.64
C HIS A 148 4.08 8.10 -8.39
N ALA A 149 5.21 8.04 -7.70
CA ALA A 149 5.88 9.21 -7.15
C ALA A 149 7.30 9.43 -7.72
N GLN A 150 8.13 10.11 -6.93
CA GLN A 150 9.56 10.36 -7.20
C GLN A 150 9.83 11.00 -8.56
N PHE A 151 8.85 11.75 -9.11
CA PHE A 151 8.96 12.39 -10.45
C PHE A 151 9.27 11.37 -11.57
N GLY A 152 8.86 10.11 -11.40
CA GLY A 152 9.13 9.01 -12.34
C GLY A 152 10.57 8.49 -12.27
N ALA A 153 11.29 8.72 -11.18
CA ALA A 153 12.61 8.15 -10.97
C ALA A 153 12.53 6.67 -10.55
N ASP A 154 13.60 5.93 -10.78
CA ASP A 154 13.83 4.59 -10.28
C ASP A 154 14.43 4.71 -8.85
N ASN A 155 13.57 5.00 -7.88
CA ASN A 155 13.92 5.22 -6.48
C ASN A 155 12.69 5.35 -5.61
N SER A 156 12.74 4.85 -4.38
CA SER A 156 11.67 5.00 -3.40
C SER A 156 12.18 5.66 -2.12
N VAL A 157 11.27 6.20 -1.30
CA VAL A 157 11.66 6.88 -0.08
C VAL A 157 10.57 6.85 0.98
N PHE A 158 10.99 6.52 2.22
CA PHE A 158 10.21 6.78 3.43
C PHE A 158 10.52 8.18 3.97
N ASN A 159 9.48 8.99 4.19
CA ASN A 159 9.60 10.34 4.74
C ASN A 159 8.77 10.52 6.02
N ARG A 160 9.30 11.38 6.89
CA ARG A 160 8.61 11.82 8.08
C ARG A 160 8.77 13.34 8.27
N ASN A 161 7.84 14.09 7.76
CA ASN A 161 7.88 15.56 7.79
C ASN A 161 6.76 16.14 8.66
N GLY A 162 6.77 15.86 9.99
CA GLY A 162 5.92 16.55 10.96
C GLY A 162 4.42 16.23 10.92
N GLY A 163 3.99 15.28 10.09
CA GLY A 163 2.63 14.77 9.96
C GLY A 163 2.59 13.24 10.08
N ASN A 164 1.65 12.62 9.39
CA ASN A 164 1.68 11.18 9.17
C ASN A 164 2.92 10.83 8.33
N PRO A 165 3.56 9.67 8.60
CA PRO A 165 4.65 9.19 7.77
C PRO A 165 4.17 8.98 6.33
N THR A 166 5.06 9.18 5.35
CA THR A 166 4.76 8.97 3.94
C THR A 166 5.77 8.01 3.32
N ILE A 167 5.32 7.25 2.33
CA ILE A 167 6.19 6.47 1.44
C ILE A 167 5.84 6.85 0.02
N CYS A 168 6.86 7.16 -0.78
CA CYS A 168 6.73 7.52 -2.18
C CYS A 168 7.53 6.52 -3.01
N TYR A 169 6.83 5.72 -3.83
CA TYR A 169 7.44 4.74 -4.73
C TYR A 169 7.63 5.32 -6.12
N GLY A 170 8.80 5.10 -6.70
CA GLY A 170 9.10 5.56 -8.05
C GLY A 170 8.55 4.65 -9.13
N THR A 171 8.37 5.23 -10.32
CA THR A 171 7.85 4.53 -11.52
C THR A 171 8.93 4.40 -12.61
N GLY A 172 10.19 4.58 -12.26
CA GLY A 172 11.30 4.43 -13.19
C GLY A 172 11.82 3.00 -13.24
N GLY A 173 12.09 2.51 -14.43
CA GLY A 173 12.54 1.12 -14.58
C GLY A 173 11.39 0.13 -14.54
N VAL A 174 11.29 -0.70 -13.51
CA VAL A 174 10.09 -1.44 -13.09
C VAL A 174 9.50 -0.65 -11.94
N ASP A 175 8.20 -0.49 -11.90
CA ASP A 175 7.54 0.29 -10.85
C ASP A 175 7.79 -0.33 -9.46
N ASP A 176 8.39 0.46 -8.56
CA ASP A 176 8.84 0.00 -7.24
C ASP A 176 7.71 -0.62 -6.41
N ALA A 177 6.48 -0.11 -6.57
CA ALA A 177 5.29 -0.63 -5.89
C ALA A 177 4.75 -1.96 -6.46
N GLU A 178 5.37 -2.53 -7.48
CA GLU A 178 5.09 -3.90 -7.96
C GLU A 178 5.88 -4.98 -7.19
N ASP A 179 6.94 -4.59 -6.48
CA ASP A 179 7.84 -5.49 -5.76
C ASP A 179 7.66 -5.40 -4.24
N ALA A 180 7.25 -6.51 -3.63
CA ALA A 180 7.09 -6.57 -2.18
C ALA A 180 8.40 -6.34 -1.41
N ASP A 181 9.56 -6.63 -2.01
CA ASP A 181 10.85 -6.38 -1.36
C ASP A 181 11.07 -4.87 -1.21
N VAL A 182 10.79 -4.07 -2.25
CA VAL A 182 10.89 -2.61 -2.20
C VAL A 182 9.82 -2.04 -1.27
N ILE A 183 8.58 -2.51 -1.39
CA ILE A 183 7.47 -2.06 -0.55
C ILE A 183 7.80 -2.22 0.94
N ILE A 184 8.33 -3.38 1.33
CA ILE A 184 8.63 -3.66 2.73
C ILE A 184 9.92 -3.01 3.18
N HIS A 185 10.92 -2.85 2.30
CA HIS A 185 12.13 -2.10 2.59
C HIS A 185 11.78 -0.68 3.08
N GLU A 186 11.01 0.07 2.30
CA GLU A 186 10.60 1.44 2.66
C GLU A 186 9.73 1.48 3.92
N TYR A 187 8.81 0.55 4.06
CA TYR A 187 8.00 0.48 5.28
C TYR A 187 8.84 0.19 6.53
N CYS A 188 9.92 -0.59 6.41
CA CYS A 188 10.82 -0.93 7.51
C CYS A 188 11.64 0.26 8.01
N HIS A 189 11.92 1.28 7.20
CA HIS A 189 12.44 2.54 7.70
C HIS A 189 11.48 3.17 8.71
N GLY A 190 10.18 3.11 8.46
CA GLY A 190 9.15 3.54 9.39
C GLY A 190 9.14 2.70 10.68
N VAL A 191 9.25 1.39 10.58
CA VAL A 191 9.34 0.47 11.73
C VAL A 191 10.56 0.80 12.59
N SER A 192 11.73 0.91 11.97
CA SER A 192 12.99 1.30 12.64
C SER A 192 12.89 2.65 13.31
N TRP A 193 12.30 3.63 12.59
CA TRP A 193 12.07 4.94 13.15
C TRP A 193 11.11 4.90 14.35
N SER A 194 9.99 4.19 14.28
CA SER A 194 9.01 4.12 15.38
C SER A 194 9.57 3.41 16.61
N ALA A 195 10.50 2.46 16.42
CA ALA A 195 11.20 1.78 17.51
C ALA A 195 12.15 2.72 18.27
N ASN A 196 12.74 3.72 17.63
CA ASN A 196 13.64 4.69 18.25
C ASN A 196 13.63 6.05 17.54
N ASN A 197 12.58 6.82 17.78
CA ASN A 197 12.39 8.15 17.18
C ASN A 197 13.32 9.24 17.73
N ASN A 198 14.05 8.98 18.81
CA ASN A 198 15.02 9.89 19.43
C ASN A 198 16.48 9.54 19.07
N GLY A 199 16.70 8.57 18.19
CA GLY A 199 18.03 8.15 17.80
C GLY A 199 18.77 9.25 17.04
N ASN A 200 20.05 9.46 17.35
CA ASN A 200 20.91 10.35 16.57
C ASN A 200 21.10 9.80 15.17
N PHE A 201 21.00 10.66 14.18
CA PHE A 201 21.39 10.33 12.82
C PHE A 201 22.92 10.26 12.73
N SER A 202 23.45 9.09 12.41
CA SER A 202 24.86 8.86 12.16
C SER A 202 25.01 7.88 10.98
N THR A 203 26.19 7.84 10.40
CA THR A 203 26.48 6.91 9.30
C THR A 203 26.26 5.44 9.73
N GLU A 204 26.65 5.09 10.94
CA GLU A 204 26.43 3.75 11.49
C GLU A 204 24.93 3.44 11.68
N ARG A 205 24.16 4.40 12.15
CA ARG A 205 22.70 4.27 12.28
C ARG A 205 22.03 4.08 10.93
N SER A 206 22.41 4.89 9.94
CA SER A 206 21.85 4.75 8.58
C SER A 206 22.20 3.40 7.96
N ALA A 207 23.44 2.94 8.09
CA ALA A 207 23.85 1.63 7.59
C ALA A 207 23.11 0.46 8.27
N LEU A 208 22.83 0.58 9.57
CA LEU A 208 22.02 -0.41 10.30
C LEU A 208 20.56 -0.38 9.84
N ASP A 209 20.02 0.80 9.60
CA ASP A 209 18.65 1.02 9.15
C ASP A 209 18.41 0.36 7.78
N GLU A 210 19.30 0.63 6.81
CA GLU A 210 19.27 -0.02 5.49
C GLU A 210 19.38 -1.55 5.60
N GLY A 211 20.34 -2.04 6.38
CA GLY A 211 20.54 -3.48 6.56
C GLY A 211 19.38 -4.18 7.26
N LEU A 212 18.65 -3.49 8.15
CA LEU A 212 17.43 -4.03 8.74
C LEU A 212 16.27 -4.01 7.76
N ALA A 213 16.13 -2.96 6.96
CA ALA A 213 15.11 -2.86 5.94
C ALA A 213 15.27 -4.00 4.90
N ASP A 214 16.47 -4.23 4.38
CA ASP A 214 16.80 -5.35 3.50
C ASP A 214 16.51 -6.72 4.15
N TYR A 215 16.90 -6.89 5.41
CA TYR A 215 16.67 -8.15 6.12
C TYR A 215 15.18 -8.47 6.27
N PHE A 216 14.36 -7.49 6.64
CA PHE A 216 12.93 -7.68 6.80
C PHE A 216 12.23 -7.88 5.47
N ALA A 217 12.59 -7.13 4.44
CA ALA A 217 12.08 -7.29 3.09
C ALA A 217 12.33 -8.72 2.58
N THR A 218 13.59 -9.16 2.59
CA THR A 218 13.97 -10.52 2.15
C THR A 218 13.30 -11.61 3.00
N SER A 219 13.21 -11.41 4.31
CA SER A 219 12.56 -12.39 5.20
C SER A 219 11.06 -12.50 4.93
N TYR A 220 10.39 -11.38 4.69
CA TYR A 220 8.99 -11.35 4.34
C TYR A 220 8.74 -12.03 2.99
N SER A 221 9.47 -11.67 1.96
CA SER A 221 9.33 -12.24 0.61
C SER A 221 9.55 -13.74 0.60
N ARG A 222 10.54 -14.23 1.35
CA ARG A 222 10.73 -15.69 1.53
C ARG A 222 9.56 -16.36 2.23
N SER A 223 8.93 -15.69 3.19
CA SER A 223 7.79 -16.24 3.93
C SER A 223 6.52 -16.36 3.09
N ILE A 224 6.32 -15.46 2.14
CA ILE A 224 5.13 -15.44 1.27
C ILE A 224 5.32 -16.22 -0.04
N ASN A 225 6.54 -16.55 -0.43
CA ASN A 225 6.83 -17.36 -1.60
C ASN A 225 6.73 -18.86 -1.26
N VAL A 226 5.53 -19.40 -1.31
CA VAL A 226 5.22 -20.79 -0.89
C VAL A 226 5.91 -21.89 -1.70
N ASN A 227 6.53 -21.59 -2.81
CA ASN A 227 7.14 -22.57 -3.70
C ASN A 227 8.68 -22.74 -3.49
N ARG A 228 9.27 -22.09 -2.47
CA ARG A 228 10.73 -21.97 -2.38
C ARG A 228 11.32 -22.03 -0.98
N TRP A 229 11.01 -23.09 -0.30
CA TRP A 229 11.76 -23.53 0.88
C TRP A 229 12.60 -24.76 0.57
#